data_0b5b07a2ce4bb8092290d54cd48400b2
#
_entry.id   0b5b07a2ce4bb8092290d54cd48400b2
#
_cell.length_a   1.000
_cell.length_b   1.000
_cell.length_c   1.000
_cell.angle_alpha   90.00
_cell.angle_beta   90.00
_cell.angle_gamma   90.00
#
_symmetry.space_group_name_H-M   'P 1'
#
loop_
_entity.id
_entity.type
_entity.pdbx_description
1 polymer ?
#
loop_
_entity_poly.entity_id
_entity_poly.type
_entity_poly.pdbx_seq_one_letter_code
_entity_poly.pdbx_strand_id
1 'polypeptide(L)'
;MSSRPPDTGPLLDMVAFLAFNKSMPAAMNTTHARFDPSLLSKKDRADLPRLVEFAEAHGRPCLRSADGQEMRLPPAMYEVLVHVAREMSQGRAIVLMPEDEDFTTQAAADFLGMSRQYLVRLLDEKKLPSHKVGTHRRVRLKDLRAYAAVRNKDRRAILEGMFGAAKEAGLYD
;
A
#
# COMPACT_ATOMS: atom_id res chain seq x y z
N MET A 1 -39.09 -10.85 -30.41
CA MET A 1 -37.63 -10.77 -30.52
C MET A 1 -37.18 -9.64 -29.58
N SER A 2 -36.86 -10.01 -28.37
CA SER A 2 -36.45 -9.08 -27.31
C SER A 2 -34.93 -9.06 -27.25
N SER A 3 -34.33 -7.96 -27.72
CA SER A 3 -32.90 -7.73 -27.66
C SER A 3 -32.51 -7.31 -26.23
N ARG A 4 -31.84 -8.20 -25.51
CA ARG A 4 -31.16 -7.91 -24.28
C ARG A 4 -30.04 -6.88 -24.55
N PRO A 5 -29.90 -5.80 -23.72
CA PRO A 5 -28.76 -4.90 -23.85
C PRO A 5 -27.47 -5.64 -23.47
N PRO A 6 -26.31 -5.24 -24.02
CA PRO A 6 -25.05 -5.88 -23.72
C PRO A 6 -24.70 -5.70 -22.24
N ASP A 7 -24.24 -6.79 -21.65
CA ASP A 7 -23.72 -6.89 -20.29
C ASP A 7 -22.47 -5.99 -20.19
N THR A 8 -22.67 -4.76 -19.70
CA THR A 8 -21.58 -3.83 -19.42
C THR A 8 -20.89 -4.29 -18.14
N GLY A 9 -19.85 -5.09 -18.31
CA GLY A 9 -19.04 -5.64 -17.24
C GLY A 9 -18.39 -4.57 -16.33
N PRO A 10 -17.58 -4.98 -15.38
CA PRO A 10 -17.13 -4.23 -14.17
C PRO A 10 -16.39 -2.90 -14.42
N LEU A 11 -16.15 -2.51 -15.67
CA LEU A 11 -15.55 -1.21 -16.04
C LEU A 11 -16.48 -0.02 -15.73
N LEU A 12 -17.83 -0.21 -15.73
CA LEU A 12 -18.74 0.85 -15.36
C LEU A 12 -18.70 1.13 -13.84
N ASP A 13 -18.45 0.08 -13.03
CA ASP A 13 -18.32 0.22 -11.58
C ASP A 13 -16.99 0.94 -11.21
N MET A 14 -15.94 0.79 -12.00
CA MET A 14 -14.69 1.49 -11.80
C MET A 14 -14.81 2.99 -12.13
N VAL A 15 -15.59 3.35 -13.14
CA VAL A 15 -15.90 4.76 -13.46
C VAL A 15 -16.83 5.36 -12.40
N ALA A 16 -17.79 4.59 -11.88
CA ALA A 16 -18.64 4.99 -10.77
C ALA A 16 -17.86 5.14 -9.47
N PHE A 17 -16.85 4.28 -9.21
CA PHE A 17 -15.94 4.38 -8.08
C PHE A 17 -15.04 5.62 -8.16
N LEU A 18 -14.53 5.96 -9.36
CA LEU A 18 -13.76 7.20 -9.60
C LEU A 18 -14.65 8.44 -9.47
N ALA A 19 -15.91 8.37 -9.88
CA ALA A 19 -16.90 9.44 -9.71
C ALA A 19 -17.33 9.62 -8.24
N PHE A 20 -17.43 8.53 -7.47
CA PHE A 20 -17.71 8.55 -6.04
C PHE A 20 -16.60 9.23 -5.23
N ASN A 21 -15.32 9.01 -5.63
CA ASN A 21 -14.18 9.66 -4.99
C ASN A 21 -14.12 11.19 -5.26
N LYS A 22 -14.80 11.67 -6.31
CA LYS A 22 -14.90 13.09 -6.66
C LYS A 22 -15.94 13.85 -5.81
N SER A 23 -16.82 13.13 -5.10
CA SER A 23 -17.90 13.67 -4.26
C SER A 23 -17.56 13.74 -2.77
N MET A 24 -16.34 13.39 -2.36
CA MET A 24 -15.94 13.52 -0.95
C MET A 24 -15.58 14.97 -0.60
N PRO A 25 -15.93 15.44 0.63
CA PRO A 25 -15.66 16.81 1.05
C PRO A 25 -14.14 17.10 1.06
N ALA A 26 -13.77 18.32 0.69
CA ALA A 26 -12.42 18.83 0.46
C ALA A 26 -11.40 18.69 1.63
N ALA A 27 -11.82 18.12 2.76
CA ALA A 27 -10.95 17.83 3.91
C ALA A 27 -10.19 16.49 3.80
N MET A 28 -10.47 15.67 2.77
CA MET A 28 -9.79 14.41 2.47
C MET A 28 -9.21 14.41 1.04
N ASN A 29 -8.47 15.45 0.71
CA ASN A 29 -7.75 15.53 -0.56
C ASN A 29 -6.45 14.69 -0.50
N THR A 30 -6.54 13.49 0.04
CA THR A 30 -5.47 12.52 0.05
C THR A 30 -5.78 11.49 -1.02
N THR A 31 -5.00 11.49 -2.08
CA THR A 31 -5.11 10.58 -3.23
C THR A 31 -4.71 9.16 -2.82
N HIS A 32 -5.36 8.63 -1.78
CA HIS A 32 -5.14 7.27 -1.34
C HIS A 32 -6.13 6.35 -2.05
N ALA A 33 -5.61 5.46 -2.88
CA ALA A 33 -6.41 4.37 -3.42
C ALA A 33 -6.40 3.21 -2.43
N ARG A 34 -7.55 2.95 -1.79
CA ARG A 34 -7.75 1.78 -0.92
C ARG A 34 -8.46 0.69 -1.70
N PHE A 35 -7.82 -0.45 -1.79
CA PHE A 35 -8.37 -1.67 -2.38
C PHE A 35 -8.70 -2.65 -1.27
N ASP A 36 -9.99 -2.85 -1.02
CA ASP A 36 -10.48 -3.72 0.05
C ASP A 36 -11.21 -4.92 -0.58
N PRO A 37 -10.70 -6.14 -0.40
CA PRO A 37 -11.32 -7.33 -0.99
C PRO A 37 -12.72 -7.62 -0.44
N SER A 38 -13.09 -7.05 0.71
CA SER A 38 -14.46 -7.19 1.25
C SER A 38 -15.52 -6.49 0.40
N LEU A 39 -15.11 -5.46 -0.37
CA LEU A 39 -15.99 -4.70 -1.26
C LEU A 39 -16.20 -5.37 -2.62
N LEU A 40 -15.41 -6.39 -2.95
CA LEU A 40 -15.56 -7.15 -4.18
C LEU A 40 -16.76 -8.09 -4.14
N SER A 41 -17.35 -8.34 -5.30
CA SER A 41 -18.33 -9.40 -5.45
C SER A 41 -17.73 -10.77 -5.10
N LYS A 42 -18.56 -11.76 -4.75
CA LYS A 42 -18.09 -13.13 -4.49
C LYS A 42 -17.34 -13.70 -5.70
N LYS A 43 -17.79 -13.39 -6.92
CA LYS A 43 -17.18 -13.82 -8.17
C LYS A 43 -15.79 -13.20 -8.33
N ASP A 44 -15.68 -11.88 -8.26
CA ASP A 44 -14.40 -11.19 -8.44
C ASP A 44 -13.37 -11.62 -7.40
N ARG A 45 -13.81 -11.84 -6.15
CA ARG A 45 -12.93 -12.37 -5.10
C ARG A 45 -12.44 -13.78 -5.41
N ALA A 46 -13.28 -14.64 -5.99
CA ALA A 46 -12.88 -15.99 -6.39
C ALA A 46 -11.94 -16.00 -7.61
N ASP A 47 -11.94 -14.95 -8.41
CA ASP A 47 -11.07 -14.81 -9.58
C ASP A 47 -9.68 -14.25 -9.21
N LEU A 48 -9.49 -13.63 -8.05
CA LEU A 48 -8.19 -13.09 -7.61
C LEU A 48 -7.07 -14.15 -7.57
N PRO A 49 -7.25 -15.35 -6.97
CA PRO A 49 -6.21 -16.37 -6.97
C PRO A 49 -5.87 -16.84 -8.40
N ARG A 50 -6.87 -16.98 -9.27
CA ARG A 50 -6.68 -17.35 -10.67
C ARG A 50 -5.90 -16.30 -11.44
N LEU A 51 -6.16 -15.02 -11.17
CA LEU A 51 -5.40 -13.90 -11.75
C LEU A 51 -3.93 -13.97 -11.34
N VAL A 52 -3.64 -14.24 -10.06
CA VAL A 52 -2.27 -14.37 -9.56
C VAL A 52 -1.57 -15.55 -10.23
N GLU A 53 -2.20 -16.74 -10.26
CA GLU A 53 -1.66 -17.94 -10.89
C GLU A 53 -1.39 -17.73 -12.40
N PHE A 54 -2.35 -17.15 -13.11
CA PHE A 54 -2.20 -16.81 -14.53
C PHE A 54 -1.02 -15.86 -14.76
N ALA A 55 -0.91 -14.83 -13.93
CA ALA A 55 0.14 -13.86 -14.00
C ALA A 55 1.54 -14.51 -13.79
N GLU A 56 1.68 -15.35 -12.77
CA GLU A 56 2.95 -16.02 -12.46
C GLU A 56 3.36 -17.02 -13.57
N ALA A 57 2.39 -17.68 -14.20
CA ALA A 57 2.65 -18.67 -15.23
C ALA A 57 3.04 -18.07 -16.60
N HIS A 58 2.53 -16.89 -16.96
CA HIS A 58 2.59 -16.37 -18.33
C HIS A 58 3.43 -15.08 -18.51
N GLY A 59 3.91 -14.48 -17.49
CA GLY A 59 5.02 -13.51 -17.39
C GLY A 59 5.01 -12.22 -18.25
N ARG A 60 4.09 -12.00 -19.19
CA ARG A 60 4.02 -10.77 -20.02
C ARG A 60 2.58 -10.41 -20.40
N PRO A 61 1.82 -9.81 -19.50
CA PRO A 61 0.44 -9.47 -19.79
C PRO A 61 0.34 -8.32 -20.79
N CYS A 62 -0.69 -8.37 -21.61
CA CYS A 62 -1.18 -7.22 -22.36
C CYS A 62 -2.59 -6.87 -21.90
N LEU A 63 -2.89 -5.59 -21.92
CA LEU A 63 -4.24 -5.07 -21.77
C LEU A 63 -4.90 -5.09 -23.15
N ARG A 64 -6.10 -5.64 -23.24
CA ARG A 64 -6.92 -5.61 -24.45
C ARG A 64 -8.15 -4.78 -24.19
N SER A 65 -8.35 -3.76 -25.00
CA SER A 65 -9.55 -2.93 -24.96
C SER A 65 -10.73 -3.62 -25.65
N ALA A 66 -11.95 -3.11 -25.43
CA ALA A 66 -13.17 -3.67 -26.01
C ALA A 66 -13.20 -3.62 -27.55
N ASP A 67 -12.50 -2.66 -28.17
CA ASP A 67 -12.31 -2.50 -29.60
C ASP A 67 -11.19 -3.39 -30.18
N GLY A 68 -10.55 -4.20 -29.33
CA GLY A 68 -9.53 -5.17 -29.72
C GLY A 68 -8.09 -4.63 -29.75
N GLN A 69 -7.87 -3.36 -29.37
CA GLN A 69 -6.51 -2.85 -29.27
C GLN A 69 -5.75 -3.49 -28.11
N GLU A 70 -4.50 -3.84 -28.34
CA GLU A 70 -3.63 -4.46 -27.35
C GLU A 70 -2.48 -3.54 -26.96
N MET A 71 -2.24 -3.39 -25.66
CA MET A 71 -1.11 -2.67 -25.11
C MET A 71 -0.35 -3.54 -24.12
N ARG A 72 0.95 -3.68 -24.30
CA ARG A 72 1.80 -4.39 -23.33
C ARG A 72 1.89 -3.60 -22.03
N LEU A 73 1.70 -4.30 -20.93
CA LEU A 73 1.85 -3.68 -19.60
C LEU A 73 3.35 -3.47 -19.31
N PRO A 74 3.78 -2.26 -18.91
CA PRO A 74 5.14 -2.06 -18.43
C PRO A 74 5.45 -2.98 -17.23
N PRO A 75 6.68 -3.53 -17.11
CA PRO A 75 7.03 -4.47 -16.03
C PRO A 75 6.67 -3.97 -14.63
N ALA A 76 6.97 -2.71 -14.31
CA ALA A 76 6.67 -2.12 -13.01
C ALA A 76 5.16 -2.11 -12.71
N MET A 77 4.31 -1.83 -13.71
CA MET A 77 2.85 -1.85 -13.55
C MET A 77 2.33 -3.26 -13.34
N TYR A 78 2.94 -4.22 -14.02
CA TYR A 78 2.62 -5.63 -13.83
C TYR A 78 2.94 -6.11 -12.41
N GLU A 79 4.12 -5.79 -11.88
CA GLU A 79 4.52 -6.13 -10.51
C GLU A 79 3.54 -5.56 -9.48
N VAL A 80 3.12 -4.30 -9.65
CA VAL A 80 2.10 -3.67 -8.79
C VAL A 80 0.78 -4.43 -8.88
N LEU A 81 0.30 -4.77 -10.09
CA LEU A 81 -0.95 -5.50 -10.28
C LEU A 81 -0.91 -6.85 -9.58
N VAL A 82 0.14 -7.64 -9.80
CA VAL A 82 0.30 -8.96 -9.19
C VAL A 82 0.42 -8.88 -7.68
N HIS A 83 1.17 -7.90 -7.17
CA HIS A 83 1.31 -7.67 -5.74
C HIS A 83 -0.04 -7.35 -5.09
N VAL A 84 -0.79 -6.41 -5.64
CA VAL A 84 -2.13 -6.04 -5.16
C VAL A 84 -3.08 -7.24 -5.21
N ALA A 85 -3.13 -7.96 -6.34
CA ALA A 85 -3.99 -9.14 -6.49
C ALA A 85 -3.66 -10.24 -5.47
N ARG A 86 -2.37 -10.49 -5.22
CA ARG A 86 -1.91 -11.48 -4.22
C ARG A 86 -2.33 -11.09 -2.81
N GLU A 87 -2.13 -9.85 -2.41
CA GLU A 87 -2.53 -9.38 -1.08
C GLU A 87 -4.05 -9.45 -0.89
N MET A 88 -4.81 -9.02 -1.91
CA MET A 88 -6.27 -9.08 -1.89
C MET A 88 -6.80 -10.52 -1.90
N SER A 89 -6.13 -11.47 -2.59
CA SER A 89 -6.50 -12.89 -2.58
C SER A 89 -6.37 -13.50 -1.19
N GLN A 90 -5.47 -12.97 -0.36
CA GLN A 90 -5.28 -13.36 1.05
C GLN A 90 -6.22 -12.61 2.02
N GLY A 91 -7.16 -11.84 1.49
CA GLY A 91 -8.10 -11.06 2.29
C GLY A 91 -7.54 -9.77 2.88
N ARG A 92 -6.34 -9.36 2.48
CA ARG A 92 -5.71 -8.13 2.97
C ARG A 92 -6.12 -6.93 2.13
N ALA A 93 -6.53 -5.84 2.79
CA ALA A 93 -6.76 -4.56 2.14
C ALA A 93 -5.41 -3.88 1.83
N ILE A 94 -5.31 -3.26 0.65
CA ILE A 94 -4.13 -2.52 0.20
C ILE A 94 -4.45 -1.04 0.14
N VAL A 95 -3.48 -0.22 0.53
CA VAL A 95 -3.53 1.23 0.35
C VAL A 95 -2.32 1.64 -0.46
N LEU A 96 -2.55 2.28 -1.62
CA LEU A 96 -1.51 2.92 -2.41
C LEU A 96 -1.44 4.39 -2.01
N MET A 97 -0.24 4.84 -1.65
CA MET A 97 0.03 6.21 -1.24
C MET A 97 1.26 6.74 -1.96
N PRO A 98 1.28 8.04 -2.37
CA PRO A 98 2.48 8.69 -2.85
C PRO A 98 3.58 8.71 -1.76
N GLU A 99 4.85 8.66 -2.17
CA GLU A 99 5.97 8.74 -1.22
C GLU A 99 6.14 10.12 -0.57
N ASP A 100 5.62 11.16 -1.22
CA ASP A 100 5.62 12.54 -0.74
C ASP A 100 4.39 12.90 0.10
N GLU A 101 3.53 11.89 0.39
CA GLU A 101 2.36 12.09 1.26
C GLU A 101 2.75 12.62 2.64
N ASP A 102 2.01 13.64 3.09
CA ASP A 102 2.26 14.38 4.32
C ASP A 102 1.45 13.84 5.50
N PHE A 103 2.14 13.31 6.48
CA PHE A 103 1.55 12.79 7.72
C PHE A 103 1.51 13.87 8.81
N THR A 104 0.42 13.93 9.56
CA THR A 104 0.39 14.67 10.82
C THR A 104 1.34 14.05 11.83
N THR A 105 1.76 14.78 12.86
CA THR A 105 2.60 14.22 13.92
C THR A 105 1.94 13.05 14.65
N GLN A 106 0.60 13.03 14.77
CA GLN A 106 -0.12 11.90 15.34
C GLN A 106 -0.06 10.70 14.40
N ALA A 107 -0.46 10.86 13.13
CA ALA A 107 -0.46 9.78 12.15
C ALA A 107 0.95 9.21 11.92
N ALA A 108 1.98 10.05 11.95
CA ALA A 108 3.38 9.62 11.85
C ALA A 108 3.83 8.80 13.07
N ALA A 109 3.39 9.17 14.27
CA ALA A 109 3.65 8.41 15.49
C ALA A 109 2.97 7.04 15.45
N ASP A 110 1.71 7.00 15.02
CA ASP A 110 0.93 5.77 14.86
C ASP A 110 1.58 4.85 13.81
N PHE A 111 2.02 5.41 12.67
CA PHE A 111 2.74 4.67 11.63
C PHE A 111 4.03 4.02 12.13
N LEU A 112 4.79 4.72 12.98
CA LEU A 112 6.04 4.22 13.54
C LEU A 112 5.84 3.36 14.82
N GLY A 113 4.60 3.21 15.30
CA GLY A 113 4.27 2.48 16.52
C GLY A 113 4.91 3.09 17.76
N MET A 114 4.87 4.43 17.89
CA MET A 114 5.44 5.16 19.03
C MET A 114 4.49 6.25 19.53
N SER A 115 4.76 6.79 20.72
CA SER A 115 3.97 7.91 21.23
C SER A 115 4.23 9.20 20.46
N ARG A 116 3.19 10.06 20.32
CA ARG A 116 3.34 11.37 19.70
C ARG A 116 4.43 12.22 20.36
N GLN A 117 4.54 12.15 21.68
CA GLN A 117 5.55 12.90 22.43
C GLN A 117 6.97 12.48 22.04
N TYR A 118 7.19 11.18 21.91
CA TYR A 118 8.48 10.65 21.47
C TYR A 118 8.79 11.07 20.03
N LEU A 119 7.82 11.02 19.13
CA LEU A 119 7.99 11.52 17.76
C LEU A 119 8.38 13.00 17.74
N VAL A 120 7.66 13.86 18.48
CA VAL A 120 7.96 15.29 18.55
C VAL A 120 9.41 15.52 19.01
N ARG A 121 9.89 14.78 20.00
CA ARG A 121 11.29 14.84 20.43
C ARG A 121 12.26 14.49 19.30
N LEU A 122 11.98 13.42 18.52
CA LEU A 122 12.82 13.07 17.37
C LEU A 122 12.85 14.15 16.29
N LEU A 123 11.73 14.85 16.08
CA LEU A 123 11.64 15.99 15.17
C LEU A 123 12.44 17.19 15.68
N ASP A 124 12.40 17.46 16.99
CA ASP A 124 13.16 18.55 17.64
C ASP A 124 14.67 18.27 17.62
N GLU A 125 15.05 17.01 17.81
CA GLU A 125 16.43 16.52 17.72
C GLU A 125 16.92 16.38 16.26
N LYS A 126 16.10 16.71 15.26
CA LYS A 126 16.38 16.59 13.81
C LYS A 126 16.77 15.16 13.37
N LYS A 127 16.40 14.15 14.15
CA LYS A 127 16.61 12.73 13.79
C LYS A 127 15.64 12.22 12.74
N LEU A 128 14.51 12.92 12.57
CA LEU A 128 13.52 12.67 11.55
C LEU A 128 13.20 14.00 10.85
N PRO A 129 13.32 14.09 9.51
CA PRO A 129 12.98 15.30 8.77
C PRO A 129 11.50 15.67 8.91
N SER A 130 11.22 16.95 8.97
CA SER A 130 9.86 17.49 8.98
C SER A 130 9.83 18.86 8.33
N HIS A 131 8.66 19.26 7.85
CA HIS A 131 8.41 20.61 7.33
C HIS A 131 7.11 21.15 7.92
N LYS A 132 6.84 22.44 7.70
CA LYS A 132 5.63 23.09 8.15
C LYS A 132 4.66 23.32 7.00
N VAL A 133 3.40 22.98 7.23
CA VAL A 133 2.27 23.37 6.37
C VAL A 133 1.38 24.28 7.22
N GLY A 134 1.46 25.56 6.95
CA GLY A 134 0.91 26.57 7.86
C GLY A 134 1.58 26.52 9.24
N THR A 135 0.78 26.35 10.29
CA THR A 135 1.26 26.22 11.68
C THR A 135 1.58 24.78 12.09
N HIS A 136 1.23 23.80 11.26
CA HIS A 136 1.33 22.38 11.61
C HIS A 136 2.59 21.74 11.04
N ARG A 137 3.30 20.95 11.86
CA ARG A 137 4.40 20.09 11.38
C ARG A 137 3.83 18.91 10.61
N ARG A 138 4.51 18.56 9.50
CA ARG A 138 4.25 17.41 8.66
C ARG A 138 5.52 16.60 8.46
N VAL A 139 5.35 15.30 8.29
CA VAL A 139 6.44 14.35 8.01
C VAL A 139 6.06 13.55 6.76
N ARG A 140 6.95 13.48 5.78
CA ARG A 140 6.67 12.75 4.54
C ARG A 140 6.77 11.24 4.74
N LEU A 141 5.96 10.49 4.02
CA LEU A 141 5.97 9.03 4.07
C LEU A 141 7.37 8.45 3.80
N LYS A 142 8.09 8.98 2.81
CA LYS A 142 9.46 8.54 2.49
C LYS A 142 10.41 8.66 3.68
N ASP A 143 10.30 9.74 4.47
CA ASP A 143 11.15 9.98 5.63
C ASP A 143 10.79 9.04 6.78
N LEU A 144 9.49 8.76 6.98
CA LEU A 144 9.00 7.77 7.94
C LEU A 144 9.52 6.37 7.61
N ARG A 145 9.46 5.96 6.32
CA ARG A 145 9.96 4.66 5.84
C ARG A 145 11.47 4.54 6.02
N ALA A 146 12.22 5.58 5.65
CA ALA A 146 13.67 5.61 5.82
C ALA A 146 14.04 5.44 7.31
N TYR A 147 13.40 6.20 8.21
CA TYR A 147 13.62 6.09 9.64
C TYR A 147 13.25 4.69 10.18
N ALA A 148 12.12 4.14 9.77
CA ALA A 148 11.69 2.79 10.16
C ALA A 148 12.69 1.72 9.72
N ALA A 149 13.24 1.83 8.51
CA ALA A 149 14.24 0.90 7.97
C ALA A 149 15.53 0.90 8.81
N VAL A 150 16.05 2.08 9.15
CA VAL A 150 17.24 2.22 10.00
C VAL A 150 16.97 1.61 11.39
N ARG A 151 15.87 2.02 12.03
CA ARG A 151 15.50 1.51 13.36
C ARG A 151 15.35 -0.01 13.40
N ASN A 152 14.75 -0.59 12.35
CA ASN A 152 14.57 -2.05 12.27
C ASN A 152 15.91 -2.78 12.06
N LYS A 153 16.84 -2.19 11.30
CA LYS A 153 18.21 -2.70 11.13
C LYS A 153 18.96 -2.71 12.45
N ASP A 154 18.92 -1.60 13.18
CA ASP A 154 19.58 -1.48 14.49
C ASP A 154 19.00 -2.47 15.50
N ARG A 155 17.67 -2.59 15.54
CA ARG A 155 16.98 -3.58 16.41
C ARG A 155 17.39 -5.01 16.08
N ARG A 156 17.51 -5.36 14.79
CA ARG A 156 17.94 -6.70 14.35
C ARG A 156 19.37 -6.96 14.79
N ALA A 157 20.29 -6.02 14.56
CA ALA A 157 21.69 -6.16 14.96
C ALA A 157 21.83 -6.37 16.49
N ILE A 158 21.06 -5.64 17.30
CA ILE A 158 21.05 -5.82 18.76
C ILE A 158 20.55 -7.22 19.13
N LEU A 159 19.44 -7.68 18.52
CA LEU A 159 18.89 -9.02 18.79
C LEU A 159 19.88 -10.13 18.38
N GLU A 160 20.50 -10.01 17.20
CA GLU A 160 21.51 -10.96 16.74
C GLU A 160 22.71 -11.01 17.68
N GLY A 161 23.17 -9.85 18.17
CA GLY A 161 24.23 -9.77 19.18
C GLY A 161 23.83 -10.44 20.51
N MET A 162 22.59 -10.23 20.96
CA MET A 162 22.10 -10.88 22.20
C MET A 162 21.96 -12.40 22.04
N PHE A 163 21.47 -12.88 20.89
CA PHE A 163 21.38 -14.31 20.61
C PHE A 163 22.77 -14.96 20.47
N GLY A 164 23.73 -14.27 19.85
CA GLY A 164 25.12 -14.73 19.78
C GLY A 164 25.75 -14.89 21.15
N ALA A 165 25.63 -13.88 22.01
CA ALA A 165 26.12 -13.92 23.37
C ALA A 165 25.45 -15.01 24.24
N ALA A 166 24.13 -15.21 24.07
CA ALA A 166 23.40 -16.25 24.80
C ALA A 166 23.80 -17.67 24.37
N LYS A 167 24.10 -17.85 23.07
CA LYS A 167 24.61 -19.13 22.55
C LYS A 167 26.03 -19.43 23.05
N GLU A 168 26.92 -18.42 23.07
CA GLU A 168 28.26 -18.56 23.64
C GLU A 168 28.24 -18.84 25.14
N ALA A 169 27.23 -18.31 25.85
CA ALA A 169 27.04 -18.58 27.28
C ALA A 169 26.36 -19.93 27.61
N GLY A 170 26.05 -20.76 26.56
CA GLY A 170 25.47 -22.10 26.76
C GLY A 170 24.04 -22.09 27.31
N LEU A 171 23.28 -20.99 27.11
CA LEU A 171 21.92 -20.84 27.59
C LEU A 171 20.86 -21.50 26.68
N TYR A 172 21.28 -22.01 25.52
CA TYR A 172 20.43 -22.75 24.58
C TYR A 172 21.26 -23.88 23.97
N ASP A 173 21.01 -25.11 24.46
CA ASP A 173 21.38 -26.36 23.80
C ASP A 173 20.29 -26.76 22.78
#